data_403e8028d1223a4ea0949bf4af533275
#
_entry.id   403e8028d1223a4ea0949bf4af533275
#
_cell.length_a   1.000
_cell.length_b   1.000
_cell.length_c   1.000
_cell.angle_alpha   90.00
_cell.angle_beta   90.00
_cell.angle_gamma   90.00
#
_symmetry.space_group_name_H-M   'P 1'
#
loop_
_entity.id
_entity.type
_entity.pdbx_description
1 polymer ?
#
loop_
_entity_poly.entity_id
_entity_poly.type
_entity_poly.pdbx_seq_one_letter_code
_entity_poly.pdbx_strand_id
1 'polypeptide(L)'
;MKRNEKIVSDSAKNSDDCAVYEYNVTKDLCTVKEPETSPLKVLEPLQHDEEYRNILSKIQNGCKVLFITGKAGTGKSTFIRYYTNFVDLSVPVLAPTGVAALNVGGQTIHSFFHFPPRVINNEDIKPLKNRGIFLSLKTLILDEVSMIRADLMDAIDQALRKN
;
A
#
# COMPACT_ATOMS: atom_id res chain seq x y z
N MET A 1 -0.88 -12.66 -30.16
CA MET A 1 -0.24 -11.35 -30.16
C MET A 1 0.71 -11.31 -28.97
N LYS A 2 2.00 -11.07 -29.20
CA LYS A 2 3.10 -11.39 -28.26
C LYS A 2 3.10 -10.46 -27.05
N ARG A 3 3.15 -11.04 -25.84
CA ARG A 3 3.40 -10.35 -24.56
C ARG A 3 4.84 -9.83 -24.59
N ASN A 4 5.04 -8.55 -24.36
CA ASN A 4 6.35 -8.01 -24.03
C ASN A 4 6.50 -7.99 -22.49
N GLU A 5 6.99 -9.09 -21.97
CA GLU A 5 7.56 -9.13 -20.64
C GLU A 5 8.91 -8.40 -20.69
N LYS A 6 8.98 -7.25 -20.06
CA LYS A 6 10.25 -6.64 -19.69
C LYS A 6 10.53 -6.99 -18.24
N ILE A 7 11.12 -8.15 -18.05
CA ILE A 7 11.78 -8.52 -16.80
C ILE A 7 13.00 -7.62 -16.68
N VAL A 8 12.98 -6.71 -15.74
CA VAL A 8 14.21 -6.01 -15.33
C VAL A 8 14.97 -6.99 -14.44
N SER A 9 16.13 -7.37 -14.94
CA SER A 9 17.03 -8.41 -14.45
C SER A 9 17.36 -8.31 -12.96
N ASP A 10 17.33 -9.46 -12.32
CA ASP A 10 17.98 -9.77 -11.06
C ASP A 10 19.47 -9.39 -11.11
N SER A 11 19.82 -8.33 -10.38
CA SER A 11 21.19 -8.13 -9.94
C SER A 11 21.20 -7.32 -8.62
N ALA A 12 20.76 -7.94 -7.54
CA ALA A 12 21.16 -7.51 -6.21
C ALA A 12 21.08 -8.72 -5.26
N LYS A 13 22.19 -9.43 -5.18
CA LYS A 13 22.50 -10.28 -4.02
C LYS A 13 22.99 -9.35 -2.93
N ASN A 14 22.10 -8.90 -2.06
CA ASN A 14 22.38 -8.51 -0.68
C ASN A 14 21.07 -8.25 0.08
N SER A 15 21.06 -8.59 1.30
CA SER A 15 20.03 -8.85 2.31
C SER A 15 19.03 -7.73 2.67
N ASP A 16 18.67 -6.85 1.75
CA ASP A 16 17.58 -5.85 1.95
C ASP A 16 16.67 -5.89 0.71
N ASP A 17 15.79 -6.92 0.67
CA ASP A 17 14.88 -7.15 -0.45
C ASP A 17 13.83 -6.04 -0.57
N CYS A 18 14.10 -5.06 -1.42
CA CYS A 18 13.10 -4.14 -1.95
C CYS A 18 12.65 -4.66 -3.32
N ALA A 19 11.42 -5.14 -3.41
CA ALA A 19 10.84 -5.59 -4.68
C ALA A 19 9.97 -4.47 -5.28
N VAL A 20 10.30 -4.03 -6.50
CA VAL A 20 9.51 -3.06 -7.26
C VAL A 20 8.66 -3.80 -8.28
N TYR A 21 7.34 -3.62 -8.22
CA TYR A 21 6.39 -4.20 -9.18
C TYR A 21 5.72 -3.12 -9.98
N GLU A 22 5.79 -3.25 -11.31
CA GLU A 22 5.07 -2.40 -12.25
C GLU A 22 3.81 -3.14 -12.72
N TYR A 23 2.65 -2.53 -12.49
CA TYR A 23 1.36 -3.10 -12.78
C TYR A 23 0.81 -2.54 -14.08
N ASN A 24 0.74 -3.35 -15.13
CA ASN A 24 0.19 -2.98 -16.43
C ASN A 24 -0.99 -3.89 -16.80
N VAL A 25 -2.21 -3.43 -16.52
CA VAL A 25 -3.42 -4.08 -17.06
C VAL A 25 -3.87 -3.35 -18.32
N THR A 26 -3.86 -4.03 -19.44
CA THR A 26 -4.59 -3.60 -20.64
C THR A 26 -6.03 -4.07 -20.50
N LYS A 27 -6.96 -3.13 -20.25
CA LYS A 27 -8.39 -3.41 -20.30
C LYS A 27 -8.85 -3.49 -21.75
N ASP A 28 -9.29 -4.67 -22.16
CA ASP A 28 -10.25 -4.79 -23.24
C ASP A 28 -11.65 -4.41 -22.71
N LEU A 29 -12.32 -3.60 -23.50
CA LEU A 29 -13.59 -2.91 -23.31
C LEU A 29 -14.61 -3.73 -22.48
N CYS A 30 -14.95 -3.26 -21.29
CA CYS A 30 -16.18 -3.66 -20.61
C CYS A 30 -17.22 -2.58 -20.77
N THR A 31 -18.32 -2.92 -21.44
CA THR A 31 -19.56 -2.13 -21.51
C THR A 31 -20.11 -1.93 -20.10
N VAL A 32 -20.28 -0.66 -19.75
CA VAL A 32 -20.84 -0.22 -18.48
C VAL A 32 -22.31 -0.62 -18.43
N LYS A 33 -22.67 -1.55 -17.55
CA LYS A 33 -24.02 -1.69 -16.99
C LYS A 33 -23.99 -1.13 -15.55
N GLU A 34 -25.03 -0.37 -15.21
CA GLU A 34 -25.19 0.33 -13.95
C GLU A 34 -25.06 -0.57 -12.71
N PRO A 35 -24.67 -0.01 -11.53
CA PRO A 35 -24.28 -0.80 -10.39
C PRO A 35 -25.49 -1.35 -9.65
N GLU A 36 -25.68 -2.67 -9.71
CA GLU A 36 -26.45 -3.36 -8.69
C GLU A 36 -25.61 -3.47 -7.41
N THR A 37 -26.11 -2.84 -6.39
CA THR A 37 -25.53 -2.66 -5.06
C THR A 37 -25.33 -3.96 -4.30
N SER A 38 -24.16 -4.53 -4.37
CA SER A 38 -23.63 -5.42 -3.33
C SER A 38 -22.10 -5.33 -3.33
N PRO A 39 -21.47 -4.86 -2.23
CA PRO A 39 -20.00 -4.71 -2.16
C PRO A 39 -19.23 -6.02 -2.29
N LEU A 40 -19.88 -7.15 -2.06
CA LEU A 40 -19.26 -8.48 -2.04
C LEU A 40 -19.03 -9.09 -3.43
N LYS A 41 -19.87 -8.78 -4.42
CA LYS A 41 -19.74 -9.36 -5.77
C LYS A 41 -18.61 -8.80 -6.62
N VAL A 42 -18.11 -7.60 -6.30
CA VAL A 42 -17.07 -6.94 -7.10
C VAL A 42 -15.67 -7.47 -6.79
N LEU A 43 -15.48 -8.16 -5.68
CA LEU A 43 -14.15 -8.54 -5.17
C LEU A 43 -13.79 -10.01 -5.45
N GLU A 44 -14.74 -10.86 -5.84
CA GLU A 44 -14.48 -12.24 -6.22
C GLU A 44 -13.54 -12.41 -7.45
N PRO A 45 -13.57 -11.53 -8.47
CA PRO A 45 -12.66 -11.63 -9.61
C PRO A 45 -11.19 -11.45 -9.26
N LEU A 46 -10.88 -10.76 -8.16
CA LEU A 46 -9.50 -10.44 -7.78
C LEU A 46 -8.71 -11.67 -7.33
N GLN A 47 -9.36 -12.70 -6.80
CA GLN A 47 -8.70 -13.94 -6.39
C GLN A 47 -8.14 -14.73 -7.59
N HIS A 48 -8.64 -14.48 -8.79
CA HIS A 48 -8.21 -15.15 -10.03
C HIS A 48 -7.14 -14.38 -10.79
N ASP A 49 -6.83 -13.15 -10.38
CA ASP A 49 -5.78 -12.35 -10.99
C ASP A 49 -4.41 -12.84 -10.52
N GLU A 50 -3.58 -13.28 -11.47
CA GLU A 50 -2.25 -13.83 -11.20
C GLU A 50 -1.33 -12.78 -10.53
N GLU A 51 -1.48 -11.51 -10.89
CA GLU A 51 -0.67 -10.43 -10.33
C GLU A 51 -1.02 -10.18 -8.86
N TYR A 52 -2.29 -10.20 -8.50
CA TYR A 52 -2.69 -10.10 -7.08
C TYR A 52 -2.20 -11.29 -6.27
N ARG A 53 -2.25 -12.50 -6.81
CA ARG A 53 -1.70 -13.69 -6.14
C ARG A 53 -0.20 -13.57 -5.92
N ASN A 54 0.55 -13.06 -6.90
CA ASN A 54 1.98 -12.82 -6.78
C ASN A 54 2.29 -11.80 -5.67
N ILE A 55 1.55 -10.69 -5.61
CA ILE A 55 1.68 -9.68 -4.54
C ILE A 55 1.41 -10.32 -3.17
N LEU A 56 0.30 -11.05 -3.03
CA LEU A 56 -0.07 -11.71 -1.78
C LEU A 56 0.99 -12.73 -1.35
N SER A 57 1.48 -13.55 -2.28
CA SER A 57 2.54 -14.53 -2.02
C SER A 57 3.80 -13.86 -1.45
N LYS A 58 4.20 -12.70 -1.99
CA LYS A 58 5.37 -11.99 -1.48
C LYS A 58 5.16 -11.43 -0.08
N ILE A 59 3.98 -10.88 0.20
CA ILE A 59 3.63 -10.42 1.54
C ILE A 59 3.65 -11.59 2.52
N GLN A 60 3.07 -12.73 2.15
CA GLN A 60 3.03 -13.94 2.98
C GLN A 60 4.42 -14.54 3.21
N ASN A 61 5.31 -14.43 2.22
CA ASN A 61 6.70 -14.89 2.33
C ASN A 61 7.60 -13.92 3.11
N GLY A 62 7.02 -12.88 3.74
CA GLY A 62 7.74 -11.98 4.64
C GLY A 62 8.57 -10.91 3.92
N CYS A 63 8.21 -10.53 2.69
CA CYS A 63 8.83 -9.39 2.02
C CYS A 63 8.69 -8.13 2.90
N LYS A 64 9.82 -7.56 3.31
CA LYS A 64 9.84 -6.43 4.27
C LYS A 64 9.32 -5.14 3.65
N VAL A 65 9.63 -4.89 2.39
CA VAL A 65 9.22 -3.70 1.64
C VAL A 65 8.74 -4.13 0.26
N LEU A 66 7.50 -3.77 -0.07
CA LEU A 66 6.90 -4.05 -1.36
C LEU A 66 6.41 -2.75 -1.97
N PHE A 67 6.94 -2.38 -3.11
CA PHE A 67 6.52 -1.21 -3.88
C PHE A 67 5.65 -1.64 -5.06
N ILE A 68 4.38 -1.21 -5.04
CA ILE A 68 3.40 -1.51 -6.09
C ILE A 68 3.19 -0.25 -6.92
N THR A 69 3.53 -0.30 -8.19
CA THR A 69 3.37 0.80 -9.13
C THR A 69 2.50 0.40 -10.32
N GLY A 70 1.96 1.37 -11.03
CA GLY A 70 1.14 1.13 -12.21
C GLY A 70 0.36 2.37 -12.62
N LYS A 71 -0.12 2.38 -13.86
CA LYS A 71 -0.91 3.49 -14.42
C LYS A 71 -2.21 3.72 -13.64
N ALA A 72 -2.81 4.90 -13.81
CA ALA A 72 -4.14 5.16 -13.26
C ALA A 72 -5.16 4.12 -13.78
N GLY A 73 -6.05 3.66 -12.89
CA GLY A 73 -7.08 2.68 -13.25
C GLY A 73 -6.61 1.21 -13.30
N THR A 74 -5.36 0.89 -12.94
CA THR A 74 -4.86 -0.50 -12.93
C THR A 74 -5.33 -1.34 -11.74
N GLY A 75 -6.11 -0.78 -10.82
CA GLY A 75 -6.68 -1.54 -9.70
C GLY A 75 -5.88 -1.47 -8.40
N LYS A 76 -4.84 -0.61 -8.27
CA LYS A 76 -4.06 -0.47 -7.02
C LYS A 76 -4.93 -0.23 -5.78
N SER A 77 -5.80 0.75 -5.83
CA SER A 77 -6.72 1.04 -4.70
C SER A 77 -7.75 -0.06 -4.48
N THR A 78 -8.12 -0.79 -5.53
CA THR A 78 -8.98 -1.98 -5.43
C THR A 78 -8.25 -3.10 -4.70
N PHE A 79 -6.96 -3.30 -4.99
CA PHE A 79 -6.12 -4.26 -4.26
C PHE A 79 -5.99 -3.89 -2.78
N ILE A 80 -5.77 -2.61 -2.46
CA ILE A 80 -5.71 -2.14 -1.06
C ILE A 80 -7.01 -2.49 -0.33
N ARG A 81 -8.17 -2.17 -0.92
CA ARG A 81 -9.49 -2.50 -0.34
C ARG A 81 -9.69 -4.00 -0.18
N TYR A 82 -9.28 -4.80 -1.17
CA TYR A 82 -9.33 -6.24 -1.07
C TYR A 82 -8.47 -6.74 0.09
N TYR A 83 -7.23 -6.28 0.18
CA TYR A 83 -6.30 -6.69 1.22
C TYR A 83 -6.84 -6.37 2.63
N THR A 84 -7.32 -5.16 2.84
CA THR A 84 -7.85 -4.70 4.13
C THR A 84 -9.16 -5.34 4.53
N ASN A 85 -9.98 -5.78 3.59
CA ASN A 85 -11.28 -6.37 3.91
C ASN A 85 -11.25 -7.90 4.01
N PHE A 86 -10.29 -8.58 3.38
CA PHE A 86 -10.31 -10.04 3.26
C PHE A 86 -9.02 -10.73 3.71
N VAL A 87 -7.89 -10.03 3.73
CA VAL A 87 -6.59 -10.64 4.06
C VAL A 87 -6.15 -10.26 5.45
N ASP A 88 -6.11 -8.97 5.76
CA ASP A 88 -5.74 -8.46 7.09
C ASP A 88 -6.56 -7.23 7.44
N LEU A 89 -7.60 -7.44 8.25
CA LEU A 89 -8.53 -6.40 8.72
C LEU A 89 -7.87 -5.39 9.68
N SER A 90 -6.71 -5.71 10.22
CA SER A 90 -6.01 -4.88 11.21
C SER A 90 -4.95 -3.96 10.61
N VAL A 91 -4.72 -4.08 9.29
CA VAL A 91 -3.67 -3.31 8.61
C VAL A 91 -4.06 -1.85 8.48
N PRO A 92 -3.27 -0.90 9.00
CA PRO A 92 -3.53 0.51 8.76
C PRO A 92 -3.13 0.90 7.33
N VAL A 93 -4.02 1.66 6.69
CA VAL A 93 -3.76 2.30 5.40
C VAL A 93 -3.58 3.79 5.63
N LEU A 94 -2.43 4.31 5.24
CA LEU A 94 -2.09 5.71 5.42
C LEU A 94 -1.87 6.40 4.08
N ALA A 95 -2.25 7.68 4.02
CA ALA A 95 -2.03 8.49 2.84
C ALA A 95 -1.52 9.89 3.23
N PRO A 96 -0.83 10.60 2.32
CA PRO A 96 -0.31 11.94 2.60
C PRO A 96 -1.39 13.00 2.75
N THR A 97 -2.56 12.81 2.14
CA THR A 97 -3.66 13.78 2.14
C THR A 97 -4.96 13.17 2.66
N GLY A 98 -5.85 14.01 3.19
CA GLY A 98 -7.17 13.57 3.67
C GLY A 98 -8.02 12.96 2.56
N VAL A 99 -7.99 13.52 1.36
CA VAL A 99 -8.74 13.01 0.19
C VAL A 99 -8.24 11.62 -0.21
N ALA A 100 -6.93 11.43 -0.30
CA ALA A 100 -6.35 10.12 -0.60
C ALA A 100 -6.71 9.09 0.48
N ALA A 101 -6.62 9.48 1.75
CA ALA A 101 -6.98 8.61 2.87
C ALA A 101 -8.45 8.15 2.82
N LEU A 102 -9.38 9.08 2.52
CA LEU A 102 -10.80 8.75 2.36
C LEU A 102 -11.05 7.76 1.22
N ASN A 103 -10.35 7.91 0.09
CA ASN A 103 -10.51 7.05 -1.08
C ASN A 103 -10.21 5.58 -0.80
N VAL A 104 -9.31 5.30 0.13
CA VAL A 104 -8.89 3.93 0.50
C VAL A 104 -9.45 3.47 1.85
N GLY A 105 -10.27 4.29 2.50
CA GLY A 105 -10.82 3.97 3.82
C GLY A 105 -9.77 4.00 4.94
N GLY A 106 -8.70 4.78 4.75
CA GLY A 106 -7.59 4.91 5.69
C GLY A 106 -7.57 6.23 6.43
N GLN A 107 -6.42 6.61 6.95
CA GLN A 107 -6.19 7.88 7.62
C GLN A 107 -4.90 8.56 7.12
N THR A 108 -4.72 9.84 7.48
CA THR A 108 -3.50 10.54 7.06
C THR A 108 -2.30 10.12 7.90
N ILE A 109 -1.11 10.14 7.29
CA ILE A 109 0.17 9.88 7.97
C ILE A 109 0.32 10.77 9.20
N HIS A 110 0.04 12.07 9.06
CA HIS A 110 0.14 13.04 10.15
C HIS A 110 -0.78 12.69 11.33
N SER A 111 -2.01 12.24 11.05
CA SER A 111 -2.96 11.83 12.09
C SER A 111 -2.50 10.56 12.80
N PHE A 112 -2.04 9.55 12.06
CA PHE A 112 -1.64 8.27 12.63
C PHE A 112 -0.42 8.39 13.56
N PHE A 113 0.62 9.12 13.12
CA PHE A 113 1.85 9.31 13.87
C PHE A 113 1.83 10.54 14.80
N HIS A 114 0.73 11.31 14.81
CA HIS A 114 0.62 12.58 15.52
C HIS A 114 1.69 13.60 15.13
N PHE A 115 2.10 13.59 13.86
CA PHE A 115 3.05 14.55 13.33
C PHE A 115 2.41 15.93 13.13
N PRO A 116 3.14 17.02 13.39
CA PRO A 116 2.65 18.36 13.09
C PRO A 116 2.57 18.61 11.58
N PRO A 117 1.63 19.47 11.09
CA PRO A 117 1.48 19.76 9.66
C PRO A 117 2.53 20.76 9.17
N ARG A 118 3.80 20.49 9.40
CA ARG A 118 4.98 21.25 8.97
C ARG A 118 6.13 20.30 8.68
N VAL A 119 7.30 20.84 8.34
CA VAL A 119 8.52 20.03 8.26
C VAL A 119 8.78 19.38 9.62
N ILE A 120 8.99 18.07 9.62
CA ILE A 120 9.14 17.27 10.82
C ILE A 120 10.61 17.28 11.24
N ASN A 121 10.86 17.63 12.50
CA ASN A 121 12.18 17.57 13.11
C ASN A 121 12.26 16.34 14.03
N ASN A 122 13.48 15.92 14.38
CA ASN A 122 13.71 14.77 15.27
C ASN A 122 13.01 14.88 16.63
N GLU A 123 12.80 16.11 17.13
CA GLU A 123 12.09 16.40 18.38
C GLU A 123 10.58 16.13 18.31
N ASP A 124 10.01 16.15 17.09
CA ASP A 124 8.61 15.87 16.85
C ASP A 124 8.30 14.36 16.89
N ILE A 125 9.33 13.53 16.69
CA ILE A 125 9.23 12.07 16.64
C ILE A 125 9.34 11.52 18.06
N LYS A 126 8.21 11.51 18.76
CA LYS A 126 8.12 11.04 20.16
C LYS A 126 7.55 9.64 20.22
N PRO A 127 7.93 8.85 21.25
CA PRO A 127 7.22 7.61 21.55
C PRO A 127 5.75 7.92 21.80
N LEU A 128 4.86 7.16 21.17
CA LEU A 128 3.43 7.36 21.26
C LEU A 128 2.88 6.74 22.56
N LYS A 129 1.90 7.40 23.17
CA LYS A 129 1.30 6.95 24.44
C LYS A 129 0.64 5.57 24.28
N ASN A 130 0.04 5.30 23.14
CA ASN A 130 -0.61 4.03 22.84
C ASN A 130 0.28 3.13 21.95
N ARG A 131 1.34 2.58 22.55
CA ARG A 131 2.26 1.69 21.86
C ARG A 131 1.64 0.36 21.39
N GLY A 132 0.49 -0.02 21.95
CA GLY A 132 -0.13 -1.31 21.65
C GLY A 132 -0.39 -1.52 20.16
N ILE A 133 -0.81 -0.48 19.43
CA ILE A 133 -1.03 -0.52 17.99
C ILE A 133 0.28 -0.82 17.25
N PHE A 134 1.37 -0.18 17.63
CA PHE A 134 2.68 -0.34 16.97
C PHE A 134 3.31 -1.69 17.26
N LEU A 135 3.17 -2.21 18.46
CA LEU A 135 3.68 -3.55 18.83
C LEU A 135 2.95 -4.70 18.12
N SER A 136 1.69 -4.49 17.77
CA SER A 136 0.90 -5.46 16.99
C SER A 136 1.01 -5.26 15.47
N LEU A 137 1.65 -4.18 15.02
CA LEU A 137 1.73 -3.81 13.62
C LEU A 137 2.64 -4.77 12.85
N LYS A 138 2.06 -5.57 11.96
CA LYS A 138 2.81 -6.47 11.08
C LYS A 138 3.02 -5.87 9.71
N THR A 139 2.03 -5.14 9.23
CA THR A 139 2.02 -4.54 7.89
C THR A 139 1.51 -3.11 7.98
N LEU A 140 2.09 -2.21 7.22
CA LEU A 140 1.66 -0.84 7.05
C LEU A 140 1.53 -0.57 5.55
N ILE A 141 0.40 -0.04 5.12
CA ILE A 141 0.19 0.35 3.72
C ILE A 141 0.29 1.88 3.61
N LEU A 142 1.13 2.33 2.69
CA LEU A 142 1.23 3.74 2.31
C LEU A 142 0.67 3.91 0.90
N ASP A 143 -0.44 4.62 0.74
CA ASP A 143 -1.00 4.97 -0.56
C ASP A 143 -0.47 6.33 -1.04
N GLU A 144 -0.49 6.57 -2.35
CA GLU A 144 0.02 7.81 -2.99
C GLU A 144 1.44 8.18 -2.55
N VAL A 145 2.32 7.18 -2.48
CA VAL A 145 3.69 7.31 -1.97
C VAL A 145 4.53 8.35 -2.72
N SER A 146 4.21 8.63 -3.99
CA SER A 146 4.85 9.67 -4.80
C SER A 146 4.65 11.09 -4.25
N MET A 147 3.63 11.31 -3.42
CA MET A 147 3.35 12.58 -2.76
C MET A 147 4.01 12.69 -1.37
N ILE A 148 4.64 11.63 -0.89
CA ILE A 148 5.31 11.62 0.41
C ILE A 148 6.70 12.22 0.24
N ARG A 149 6.96 13.28 0.99
CA ARG A 149 8.28 13.93 1.01
C ARG A 149 9.30 13.05 1.73
N ALA A 150 10.57 13.19 1.37
CA ALA A 150 11.65 12.39 1.96
C ALA A 150 11.76 12.56 3.49
N ASP A 151 11.59 13.78 4.00
CA ASP A 151 11.60 14.07 5.44
C ASP A 151 10.44 13.38 6.18
N LEU A 152 9.26 13.30 5.55
CA LEU A 152 8.10 12.59 6.12
C LEU A 152 8.32 11.07 6.10
N MET A 153 8.92 10.52 5.04
CA MET A 153 9.24 9.10 4.96
C MET A 153 10.27 8.70 6.03
N ASP A 154 11.32 9.51 6.22
CA ASP A 154 12.31 9.31 7.26
C ASP A 154 11.69 9.38 8.67
N ALA A 155 10.78 10.32 8.88
CA ALA A 155 10.04 10.43 10.14
C ALA A 155 9.17 9.19 10.42
N ILE A 156 8.53 8.60 9.40
CA ILE A 156 7.77 7.35 9.52
C ILE A 156 8.70 6.20 9.98
N ASP A 157 9.83 6.01 9.29
CA ASP A 157 10.80 4.96 9.65
C ASP A 157 11.29 5.13 11.09
N GLN A 158 11.69 6.34 11.47
CA GLN A 158 12.13 6.64 12.82
C GLN A 158 11.03 6.40 13.87
N ALA A 159 9.79 6.79 13.58
CA ALA A 159 8.68 6.58 14.49
C ALA A 159 8.38 5.09 14.68
N LEU A 160 8.43 4.28 13.62
CA LEU A 160 8.26 2.83 13.70
C LEU A 160 9.37 2.16 14.52
N ARG A 161 10.61 2.64 14.42
CA ARG A 161 11.75 2.11 15.22
C ARG A 161 11.69 2.50 16.69
N LYS A 162 11.05 3.63 17.03
CA LYS A 162 10.95 4.14 18.41
C LYS A 162 9.79 3.55 19.21
N ASN A 163 8.78 2.95 18.53
CA ASN A 163 7.56 2.42 19.12
C ASN A 163 7.46 0.90 19.00
#